data_cf1cccdf37dbbc765982f7fce671c4d7
#
_entry.id   cf1cccdf37dbbc765982f7fce671c4d7
#
_cell.length_a   1.000
_cell.length_b   1.000
_cell.length_c   1.000
_cell.angle_alpha   90.00
_cell.angle_beta   90.00
_cell.angle_gamma   90.00
#
_symmetry.space_group_name_H-M   'P 1'
#
loop_
_entity.id
_entity.type
_entity.pdbx_description
1 polymer ?
#
loop_
_entity_poly.entity_id
_entity_poly.type
_entity_poly.pdbx_seq_one_letter_code
_entity_poly.pdbx_strand_id
1 'polypeptide(L)'
;MDEALDPFRITDKLEDVLLDVMVSRFEARGNHPFFQKVLREYLDAMRIDAATTVLDMGCGTGVAARTIARRKNFSGKVTGIDLSPYLVNAAERLADEEGLGDRVEFRSGDTQDLDIPDGKFNAVVAHTLVSHVGEVLTVLEEAGRVLKPGGLIAIFDGDYATMTFALEDPVESKRYDEALIDALMTNPRVMRQMPRLIRRAGLEMIGTFPYVMAEVGKGDFWLSAVDAYEKLAPKSGVITEAEAADWARALHRASDEDVFFGASNYYTYIARRPR
;
A
#
# COMPACT_ATOMS: atom_id res chain seq x y z
N MET A 1 -27.33 -5.18 4.31
CA MET A 1 -26.21 -4.64 5.11
C MET A 1 -25.36 -3.91 4.11
N ASP A 2 -25.26 -2.59 4.24
CA ASP A 2 -24.29 -1.84 3.44
C ASP A 2 -22.91 -2.42 3.76
N GLU A 3 -22.18 -2.81 2.73
CA GLU A 3 -20.79 -3.29 2.84
C GLU A 3 -19.98 -2.20 3.53
N ALA A 4 -19.25 -2.54 4.59
CA ALA A 4 -18.32 -1.62 5.25
C ALA A 4 -17.40 -1.02 4.19
N LEU A 5 -17.39 0.30 4.08
CA LEU A 5 -16.65 0.99 3.04
C LEU A 5 -15.22 1.24 3.52
N ASP A 6 -14.29 0.42 3.04
CA ASP A 6 -12.84 0.64 3.19
C ASP A 6 -12.48 2.05 2.69
N PRO A 7 -12.01 2.98 3.56
CA PRO A 7 -11.70 4.35 3.17
C PRO A 7 -10.61 4.43 2.09
N PHE A 8 -9.67 3.48 2.07
CA PHE A 8 -8.60 3.45 1.06
C PHE A 8 -9.09 3.00 -0.32
N ARG A 9 -10.26 2.33 -0.38
CA ARG A 9 -10.92 1.95 -1.65
C ARG A 9 -11.68 3.09 -2.30
N ILE A 10 -12.13 4.07 -1.50
CA ILE A 10 -13.03 5.16 -1.94
C ILE A 10 -12.36 6.53 -1.85
N THR A 11 -11.04 6.59 -2.05
CA THR A 11 -10.26 7.83 -1.93
C THR A 11 -10.72 8.96 -2.85
N ASP A 12 -11.41 8.65 -3.95
CA ASP A 12 -12.04 9.60 -4.86
C ASP A 12 -13.33 10.25 -4.30
N LYS A 13 -13.85 9.76 -3.17
CA LYS A 13 -15.12 10.20 -2.54
C LYS A 13 -14.95 10.74 -1.13
N LEU A 14 -13.73 10.72 -0.60
CA LEU A 14 -13.46 11.21 0.75
C LEU A 14 -13.31 12.74 0.79
N GLU A 15 -13.61 13.30 1.96
CA GLU A 15 -13.34 14.71 2.26
C GLU A 15 -11.83 14.99 2.34
N ASP A 16 -11.41 16.19 1.92
CA ASP A 16 -10.00 16.59 1.86
C ASP A 16 -9.27 16.40 3.21
N VAL A 17 -9.94 16.65 4.33
CA VAL A 17 -9.37 16.48 5.68
C VAL A 17 -8.93 15.04 5.96
N LEU A 18 -9.66 14.05 5.43
CA LEU A 18 -9.30 12.64 5.57
C LEU A 18 -8.19 12.26 4.57
N LEU A 19 -8.20 12.86 3.38
CA LEU A 19 -7.14 12.68 2.40
C LEU A 19 -5.82 13.26 2.91
N ASP A 20 -5.83 14.38 3.65
CA ASP A 20 -4.64 14.91 4.35
C ASP A 20 -4.08 13.92 5.39
N VAL A 21 -4.95 13.24 6.14
CA VAL A 21 -4.54 12.16 7.05
C VAL A 21 -3.89 11.02 6.28
N MET A 22 -4.45 10.63 5.13
CA MET A 22 -3.85 9.59 4.28
C MET A 22 -2.50 10.02 3.70
N VAL A 23 -2.36 11.25 3.22
CA VAL A 23 -1.09 11.80 2.74
C VAL A 23 -0.03 11.69 3.84
N SER A 24 -0.34 12.17 5.05
CA SER A 24 0.57 12.10 6.19
C SER A 24 0.96 10.66 6.52
N ARG A 25 -0.01 9.74 6.49
CA ARG A 25 0.20 8.31 6.75
C ARG A 25 1.08 7.64 5.69
N PHE A 26 0.86 7.94 4.41
CA PHE A 26 1.64 7.36 3.31
C PHE A 26 3.10 7.84 3.36
N GLU A 27 3.32 9.12 3.64
CA GLU A 27 4.67 9.67 3.77
C GLU A 27 5.39 9.13 5.03
N ALA A 28 4.73 9.05 6.18
CA ALA A 28 5.30 8.43 7.38
C ALA A 28 5.73 6.99 7.11
N ARG A 29 4.86 6.21 6.45
CA ARG A 29 5.17 4.83 6.04
C ARG A 29 6.33 4.77 5.05
N GLY A 30 6.29 5.61 4.00
CA GLY A 30 7.32 5.66 2.97
C GLY A 30 8.70 6.06 3.51
N ASN A 31 8.75 6.86 4.58
CA ASN A 31 9.98 7.27 5.24
C ASN A 31 10.48 6.29 6.31
N HIS A 32 9.66 5.34 6.74
CA HIS A 32 10.06 4.38 7.76
C HIS A 32 11.12 3.40 7.26
N PRO A 33 12.22 3.15 8.00
CA PRO A 33 13.36 2.32 7.54
C PRO A 33 12.99 0.92 7.08
N PHE A 34 12.00 0.28 7.72
CA PHE A 34 11.50 -1.03 7.32
C PHE A 34 10.93 -1.01 5.90
N PHE A 35 10.01 -0.10 5.60
CA PHE A 35 9.37 -0.03 4.27
C PHE A 35 10.34 0.44 3.19
N GLN A 36 11.26 1.32 3.52
CA GLN A 36 12.36 1.69 2.61
C GLN A 36 13.27 0.50 2.29
N LYS A 37 13.57 -0.35 3.29
CA LYS A 37 14.34 -1.58 3.06
C LYS A 37 13.58 -2.52 2.14
N VAL A 38 12.32 -2.80 2.42
CA VAL A 38 11.46 -3.67 1.61
C VAL A 38 11.37 -3.17 0.17
N LEU A 39 11.12 -1.86 0.00
CA LEU A 39 11.03 -1.24 -1.32
C LEU A 39 12.34 -1.42 -2.11
N ARG A 40 13.50 -1.16 -1.49
CA ARG A 40 14.80 -1.39 -2.12
C ARG A 40 15.01 -2.85 -2.51
N GLU A 41 14.73 -3.80 -1.62
CA GLU A 41 14.93 -5.23 -1.86
C GLU A 41 14.19 -5.73 -3.09
N TYR A 42 12.89 -5.43 -3.22
CA TYR A 42 12.17 -5.91 -4.40
C TYR A 42 12.51 -5.13 -5.68
N LEU A 43 12.82 -3.84 -5.60
CA LEU A 43 13.28 -3.07 -6.77
C LEU A 43 14.64 -3.60 -7.29
N ASP A 44 15.53 -4.01 -6.38
CA ASP A 44 16.81 -4.63 -6.76
C ASP A 44 16.59 -6.02 -7.38
N ALA A 45 15.70 -6.83 -6.80
CA ALA A 45 15.34 -8.14 -7.34
C ALA A 45 14.71 -8.04 -8.75
N MET A 46 13.93 -6.99 -9.00
CA MET A 46 13.39 -6.67 -10.34
C MET A 46 14.43 -6.10 -11.30
N ARG A 47 15.63 -5.74 -10.84
CA ARG A 47 16.63 -4.99 -11.63
C ARG A 47 16.03 -3.72 -12.22
N ILE A 48 15.31 -2.97 -11.40
CA ILE A 48 14.51 -1.81 -11.84
C ILE A 48 15.34 -0.76 -12.57
N ASP A 49 16.63 -0.64 -12.25
CA ASP A 49 17.56 0.31 -12.89
C ASP A 49 17.74 0.04 -14.40
N ALA A 50 17.48 -1.18 -14.86
CA ALA A 50 17.50 -1.54 -16.29
C ALA A 50 16.17 -1.23 -17.02
N ALA A 51 15.11 -0.87 -16.30
CA ALA A 51 13.83 -0.50 -16.89
C ALA A 51 13.89 0.91 -17.48
N THR A 52 13.23 1.12 -18.62
CA THR A 52 13.11 2.44 -19.24
C THR A 52 11.73 3.07 -19.00
N THR A 53 10.73 2.23 -18.73
CA THR A 53 9.35 2.64 -18.44
C THR A 53 8.82 1.81 -17.30
N VAL A 54 8.34 2.48 -16.24
CA VAL A 54 7.78 1.84 -15.05
C VAL A 54 6.38 2.40 -14.78
N LEU A 55 5.46 1.54 -14.38
CA LEU A 55 4.13 1.92 -13.88
C LEU A 55 4.07 1.66 -12.38
N ASP A 56 3.62 2.64 -11.62
CA ASP A 56 3.23 2.53 -10.19
C ASP A 56 1.71 2.55 -10.12
N MET A 57 1.09 1.39 -9.88
CA MET A 57 -0.35 1.19 -9.81
C MET A 57 -0.85 1.43 -8.39
N GLY A 58 -1.83 2.33 -8.21
CA GLY A 58 -2.27 2.78 -6.90
C GLY A 58 -1.16 3.57 -6.20
N CYS A 59 -0.63 4.59 -6.89
CA CYS A 59 0.60 5.26 -6.45
C CYS A 59 0.45 6.11 -5.18
N GLY A 60 -0.80 6.43 -4.77
CA GLY A 60 -1.05 7.32 -3.63
C GLY A 60 -0.29 8.63 -3.78
N THR A 61 0.57 8.96 -2.81
CA THR A 61 1.46 10.13 -2.82
C THR A 61 2.73 9.91 -3.65
N GLY A 62 2.86 8.82 -4.39
CA GLY A 62 3.99 8.55 -5.27
C GLY A 62 5.26 8.04 -4.56
N VAL A 63 5.17 7.48 -3.37
CA VAL A 63 6.34 6.99 -2.59
C VAL A 63 7.19 6.03 -3.40
N ALA A 64 6.58 5.02 -4.06
CA ALA A 64 7.34 4.05 -4.87
C ALA A 64 7.89 4.70 -6.14
N ALA A 65 7.08 5.48 -6.87
CA ALA A 65 7.48 6.20 -8.07
C ALA A 65 8.66 7.15 -7.80
N ARG A 66 8.58 8.00 -6.76
CA ARG A 66 9.64 8.92 -6.36
C ARG A 66 10.91 8.17 -5.92
N THR A 67 10.76 7.04 -5.19
CA THR A 67 11.89 6.20 -4.79
C THR A 67 12.61 5.60 -5.99
N ILE A 68 11.88 5.11 -7.01
CA ILE A 68 12.45 4.61 -8.26
C ILE A 68 13.19 5.73 -8.99
N ALA A 69 12.55 6.89 -9.14
CA ALA A 69 13.11 8.04 -9.85
C ALA A 69 14.40 8.58 -9.19
N ARG A 70 14.54 8.51 -7.87
CA ARG A 70 15.75 8.92 -7.13
C ARG A 70 16.93 7.97 -7.30
N ARG A 71 16.72 6.74 -7.81
CA ARG A 71 17.82 5.78 -7.94
C ARG A 71 18.88 6.29 -8.92
N LYS A 72 20.13 6.27 -8.50
CA LYS A 72 21.26 6.85 -9.25
C LYS A 72 21.44 6.24 -10.66
N ASN A 73 21.16 4.94 -10.78
CA ASN A 73 21.34 4.19 -12.02
C ASN A 73 20.05 4.07 -12.86
N PHE A 74 18.93 4.55 -12.36
CA PHE A 74 17.68 4.55 -13.11
C PHE A 74 17.64 5.78 -14.02
N SER A 75 17.54 5.56 -15.32
CA SER A 75 17.47 6.62 -16.35
C SER A 75 16.13 6.66 -17.09
N GLY A 76 15.19 5.83 -16.67
CA GLY A 76 13.86 5.73 -17.26
C GLY A 76 12.86 6.79 -16.75
N LYS A 77 11.60 6.55 -17.07
CA LYS A 77 10.45 7.33 -16.58
C LYS A 77 9.49 6.45 -15.79
N VAL A 78 8.87 7.02 -14.77
CA VAL A 78 7.83 6.38 -13.98
C VAL A 78 6.51 7.09 -14.22
N THR A 79 5.46 6.32 -14.50
CA THR A 79 4.08 6.79 -14.52
C THR A 79 3.39 6.27 -13.27
N GLY A 80 2.83 7.13 -12.43
CA GLY A 80 1.99 6.76 -11.29
C GLY A 80 0.51 6.94 -11.65
N ILE A 81 -0.33 5.99 -11.25
CA ILE A 81 -1.79 6.06 -11.42
C ILE A 81 -2.44 5.82 -10.06
N ASP A 82 -3.37 6.70 -9.70
CA ASP A 82 -4.22 6.55 -8.50
C ASP A 82 -5.66 6.97 -8.81
N LEU A 83 -6.62 6.40 -8.09
CA LEU A 83 -8.04 6.71 -8.25
C LEU A 83 -8.35 8.15 -7.80
N SER A 84 -7.64 8.65 -6.78
CA SER A 84 -7.88 9.95 -6.17
C SER A 84 -7.13 11.08 -6.87
N PRO A 85 -7.82 12.05 -7.51
CA PRO A 85 -7.17 13.26 -8.02
C PRO A 85 -6.41 14.04 -6.93
N TYR A 86 -6.91 14.03 -5.69
CA TYR A 86 -6.27 14.68 -4.55
C TYR A 86 -4.88 14.09 -4.24
N LEU A 87 -4.80 12.75 -4.18
CA LEU A 87 -3.53 12.04 -3.94
C LEU A 87 -2.57 12.21 -5.12
N VAL A 88 -3.07 12.22 -6.35
CA VAL A 88 -2.28 12.52 -7.55
C VAL A 88 -1.67 13.91 -7.47
N ASN A 89 -2.44 14.95 -7.14
CA ASN A 89 -1.93 16.30 -6.96
C ASN A 89 -0.88 16.38 -5.83
N ALA A 90 -1.09 15.63 -4.74
CA ALA A 90 -0.10 15.54 -3.67
C ALA A 90 1.20 14.86 -4.14
N ALA A 91 1.10 13.80 -4.96
CA ALA A 91 2.25 13.12 -5.54
C ALA A 91 3.05 14.02 -6.48
N GLU A 92 2.38 14.80 -7.34
CA GLU A 92 3.02 15.78 -8.24
C GLU A 92 3.78 16.83 -7.43
N ARG A 93 3.10 17.46 -6.46
CA ARG A 93 3.73 18.47 -5.59
C ARG A 93 4.97 17.93 -4.88
N LEU A 94 4.88 16.73 -4.28
CA LEU A 94 6.01 16.11 -3.58
C LEU A 94 7.16 15.75 -4.53
N ALA A 95 6.86 15.33 -5.75
CA ALA A 95 7.89 15.05 -6.76
C ALA A 95 8.58 16.34 -7.23
N ASP A 96 7.86 17.43 -7.38
CA ASP A 96 8.42 18.73 -7.74
C ASP A 96 9.31 19.28 -6.62
N GLU A 97 8.87 19.19 -5.35
CA GLU A 97 9.68 19.57 -4.19
C GLU A 97 11.00 18.79 -4.10
N GLU A 98 11.02 17.53 -4.60
CA GLU A 98 12.21 16.68 -4.68
C GLU A 98 13.02 16.85 -5.97
N GLY A 99 12.58 17.70 -6.91
CA GLY A 99 13.25 17.89 -8.20
C GLY A 99 13.14 16.69 -9.15
N LEU A 100 12.06 15.92 -9.08
CA LEU A 100 11.84 14.70 -9.86
C LEU A 100 10.83 14.86 -11.01
N GLY A 101 10.23 16.04 -11.22
CA GLY A 101 9.16 16.28 -12.18
C GLY A 101 9.47 15.83 -13.62
N ASP A 102 10.74 15.89 -14.06
CA ASP A 102 11.14 15.39 -15.37
C ASP A 102 11.18 13.86 -15.50
N ARG A 103 11.15 13.12 -14.38
CA ARG A 103 11.34 11.67 -14.29
C ARG A 103 10.10 10.90 -13.90
N VAL A 104 9.11 11.58 -13.34
CA VAL A 104 7.82 11.01 -12.94
C VAL A 104 6.68 11.79 -13.59
N GLU A 105 5.59 11.10 -13.85
CA GLU A 105 4.30 11.69 -14.20
C GLU A 105 3.22 11.00 -13.41
N PHE A 106 2.20 11.73 -12.98
CA PHE A 106 1.09 11.15 -12.24
C PHE A 106 -0.22 11.42 -12.97
N ARG A 107 -1.17 10.49 -12.87
CA ARG A 107 -2.49 10.60 -13.52
C ARG A 107 -3.56 9.97 -12.64
N SER A 108 -4.73 10.56 -12.62
CA SER A 108 -5.91 9.90 -12.05
C SER A 108 -6.40 8.80 -12.98
N GLY A 109 -6.77 7.65 -12.41
CA GLY A 109 -7.30 6.52 -13.18
C GLY A 109 -7.58 5.30 -12.31
N ASP A 110 -8.44 4.41 -12.82
CA ASP A 110 -8.73 3.13 -12.17
C ASP A 110 -7.71 2.07 -12.61
N THR A 111 -7.07 1.43 -11.66
CA THR A 111 -6.11 0.33 -11.92
C THR A 111 -6.78 -0.94 -12.43
N GLN A 112 -8.11 -1.02 -12.37
CA GLN A 112 -8.91 -2.11 -12.93
C GLN A 112 -9.28 -1.90 -14.40
N ASP A 113 -9.10 -0.68 -14.94
CA ASP A 113 -9.41 -0.32 -16.34
C ASP A 113 -8.46 0.80 -16.80
N LEU A 114 -7.23 0.42 -17.14
CA LEU A 114 -6.17 1.36 -17.50
C LEU A 114 -6.31 1.86 -18.94
N ASP A 115 -6.49 3.17 -19.12
CA ASP A 115 -6.36 3.82 -20.45
C ASP A 115 -4.89 3.88 -20.88
N ILE A 116 -4.29 2.70 -21.05
CA ILE A 116 -2.89 2.51 -21.42
C ILE A 116 -2.79 1.38 -22.46
N PRO A 117 -2.02 1.57 -23.55
CA PRO A 117 -1.80 0.52 -24.54
C PRO A 117 -1.09 -0.72 -23.96
N ASP A 118 -1.36 -1.89 -24.56
CA ASP A 118 -0.68 -3.14 -24.25
C ASP A 118 0.83 -3.03 -24.43
N GLY A 119 1.57 -3.68 -23.53
CA GLY A 119 3.02 -3.83 -23.65
C GLY A 119 3.81 -2.52 -23.60
N LYS A 120 3.34 -1.51 -22.87
CA LYS A 120 4.01 -0.21 -22.73
C LYS A 120 5.18 -0.26 -21.74
N PHE A 121 5.06 -1.00 -20.62
CA PHE A 121 5.99 -0.92 -19.50
C PHE A 121 6.96 -2.10 -19.42
N ASN A 122 8.20 -1.81 -18.99
CA ASN A 122 9.19 -2.84 -18.66
C ASN A 122 8.94 -3.43 -17.27
N ALA A 123 8.41 -2.61 -16.35
CA ALA A 123 8.11 -3.00 -14.98
C ALA A 123 6.83 -2.35 -14.48
N VAL A 124 6.14 -3.05 -13.58
CA VAL A 124 4.97 -2.56 -12.83
C VAL A 124 5.24 -2.76 -11.34
N VAL A 125 4.82 -1.80 -10.54
CA VAL A 125 4.82 -1.89 -9.08
C VAL A 125 3.39 -1.69 -8.59
N ALA A 126 2.93 -2.57 -7.70
CA ALA A 126 1.70 -2.43 -6.92
C ALA A 126 2.11 -2.45 -5.44
N HIS A 127 2.26 -1.27 -4.85
CA HIS A 127 2.75 -1.10 -3.48
C HIS A 127 1.61 -0.74 -2.54
N THR A 128 1.07 -1.76 -1.84
CA THR A 128 -0.11 -1.65 -0.96
C THR A 128 -1.37 -1.17 -1.67
N LEU A 129 -1.71 -1.89 -2.72
CA LEU A 129 -2.89 -1.65 -3.54
C LEU A 129 -3.91 -2.78 -3.39
N VAL A 130 -3.44 -4.05 -3.47
CA VAL A 130 -4.34 -5.20 -3.67
C VAL A 130 -5.23 -5.51 -2.47
N SER A 131 -4.89 -5.04 -1.28
CA SER A 131 -5.74 -5.13 -0.09
C SER A 131 -6.98 -4.23 -0.14
N HIS A 132 -6.99 -3.20 -1.00
CA HIS A 132 -8.02 -2.16 -1.05
C HIS A 132 -8.88 -2.16 -2.33
N VAL A 133 -8.51 -2.91 -3.39
CA VAL A 133 -9.26 -2.95 -4.65
C VAL A 133 -10.41 -3.94 -4.62
N GLY A 134 -11.46 -3.70 -5.44
CA GLY A 134 -12.60 -4.62 -5.54
C GLY A 134 -12.23 -5.95 -6.17
N GLU A 135 -11.65 -5.90 -7.38
CA GLU A 135 -11.37 -7.07 -8.21
C GLU A 135 -9.86 -7.24 -8.42
N VAL A 136 -9.19 -7.91 -7.49
CA VAL A 136 -7.72 -8.10 -7.50
C VAL A 136 -7.24 -8.80 -8.77
N LEU A 137 -8.00 -9.78 -9.27
CA LEU A 137 -7.63 -10.49 -10.49
C LEU A 137 -7.57 -9.55 -11.68
N THR A 138 -8.56 -8.67 -11.83
CA THR A 138 -8.61 -7.67 -12.91
C THR A 138 -7.39 -6.72 -12.85
N VAL A 139 -7.01 -6.27 -11.65
CA VAL A 139 -5.79 -5.45 -11.48
C VAL A 139 -4.54 -6.18 -11.97
N LEU A 140 -4.41 -7.48 -11.67
CA LEU A 140 -3.27 -8.29 -12.12
C LEU A 140 -3.31 -8.58 -13.62
N GLU A 141 -4.48 -8.76 -14.21
CA GLU A 141 -4.67 -8.91 -15.65
C GLU A 141 -4.29 -7.64 -16.39
N GLU A 142 -4.73 -6.46 -15.90
CA GLU A 142 -4.33 -5.15 -16.43
C GLU A 142 -2.81 -4.92 -16.31
N ALA A 143 -2.22 -5.25 -15.15
CA ALA A 143 -0.76 -5.19 -15.00
C ALA A 143 -0.04 -6.10 -16.02
N GLY A 144 -0.55 -7.31 -16.22
CA GLY A 144 -0.04 -8.23 -17.23
C GLY A 144 -0.19 -7.70 -18.65
N ARG A 145 -1.33 -7.07 -18.99
CA ARG A 145 -1.62 -6.49 -20.31
C ARG A 145 -0.66 -5.35 -20.66
N VAL A 146 -0.44 -4.42 -19.72
CA VAL A 146 0.42 -3.24 -19.96
C VAL A 146 1.92 -3.54 -19.88
N LEU A 147 2.32 -4.67 -19.28
CA LEU A 147 3.72 -5.13 -19.28
C LEU A 147 4.15 -5.58 -20.66
N LYS A 148 5.37 -5.30 -21.06
CA LYS A 148 6.03 -5.93 -22.22
C LYS A 148 6.21 -7.43 -21.98
N PRO A 149 6.28 -8.27 -23.04
CA PRO A 149 6.69 -9.66 -22.88
C PRO A 149 8.02 -9.78 -22.12
N GLY A 150 8.07 -10.59 -21.08
CA GLY A 150 9.21 -10.71 -20.16
C GLY A 150 9.33 -9.60 -19.10
N GLY A 151 8.44 -8.60 -19.11
CA GLY A 151 8.38 -7.55 -18.09
C GLY A 151 7.97 -8.09 -16.71
N LEU A 152 8.32 -7.37 -15.66
CA LEU A 152 8.16 -7.79 -14.27
C LEU A 152 7.14 -6.93 -13.53
N ILE A 153 6.41 -7.56 -12.62
CA ILE A 153 5.60 -6.87 -11.61
C ILE A 153 6.07 -7.26 -10.21
N ALA A 154 6.20 -6.26 -9.32
CA ALA A 154 6.25 -6.49 -7.87
C ALA A 154 4.89 -6.13 -7.26
N ILE A 155 4.38 -7.03 -6.43
CA ILE A 155 3.15 -6.87 -5.65
C ILE A 155 3.55 -6.94 -4.18
N PHE A 156 3.55 -5.81 -3.50
CA PHE A 156 3.85 -5.72 -2.06
C PHE A 156 2.61 -5.27 -1.31
N ASP A 157 2.22 -6.05 -0.29
CA ASP A 157 1.11 -5.67 0.59
C ASP A 157 1.16 -6.40 1.93
N GLY A 158 0.30 -5.99 2.87
CA GLY A 158 0.09 -6.64 4.15
C GLY A 158 -0.85 -7.85 4.06
N ASP A 159 -0.58 -8.87 4.85
CA ASP A 159 -1.58 -9.85 5.26
C ASP A 159 -2.28 -9.28 6.50
N TYR A 160 -3.16 -8.31 6.27
CA TYR A 160 -3.77 -7.52 7.35
C TYR A 160 -4.62 -8.34 8.31
N ALA A 161 -5.04 -9.55 7.93
CA ALA A 161 -5.63 -10.50 8.87
C ALA A 161 -4.64 -11.01 9.94
N THR A 162 -3.38 -10.57 9.90
CA THR A 162 -2.37 -10.78 10.95
C THR A 162 -2.03 -9.49 11.71
N MET A 163 -2.69 -8.37 11.38
CA MET A 163 -2.50 -7.12 12.12
C MET A 163 -3.06 -7.28 13.53
N THR A 164 -2.24 -6.94 14.52
CA THR A 164 -2.60 -7.09 15.92
C THR A 164 -1.91 -6.06 16.80
N PHE A 165 -2.65 -5.63 17.83
CA PHE A 165 -2.17 -4.72 18.86
C PHE A 165 -2.49 -5.30 20.24
N ALA A 166 -1.56 -5.20 21.18
CA ALA A 166 -1.80 -5.65 22.53
C ALA A 166 -2.40 -4.53 23.39
N LEU A 167 -3.60 -4.74 23.88
CA LEU A 167 -4.19 -4.02 24.99
C LEU A 167 -3.98 -4.82 26.30
N GLU A 168 -4.26 -4.21 27.44
CA GLU A 168 -4.19 -4.90 28.74
C GLU A 168 -5.13 -6.10 28.81
N ASP A 169 -6.36 -5.97 28.25
CA ASP A 169 -7.30 -7.07 28.09
C ASP A 169 -7.13 -7.76 26.73
N PRO A 170 -6.73 -9.05 26.69
CA PRO A 170 -6.60 -9.80 25.44
C PRO A 170 -7.92 -9.98 24.66
N VAL A 171 -9.07 -9.94 25.34
CA VAL A 171 -10.39 -10.04 24.69
C VAL A 171 -10.69 -8.77 23.93
N GLU A 172 -10.41 -7.61 24.55
CA GLU A 172 -10.54 -6.31 23.89
C GLU A 172 -9.50 -6.16 22.76
N SER A 173 -8.26 -6.61 22.92
CA SER A 173 -7.26 -6.63 21.85
C SER A 173 -7.81 -7.31 20.60
N LYS A 174 -8.32 -8.54 20.77
CA LYS A 174 -8.88 -9.30 19.65
C LYS A 174 -10.09 -8.60 19.02
N ARG A 175 -10.99 -8.05 19.83
CA ARG A 175 -12.18 -7.34 19.36
C ARG A 175 -11.81 -6.13 18.48
N TYR A 176 -10.84 -5.34 18.93
CA TYR A 176 -10.38 -4.18 18.16
C TYR A 176 -9.61 -4.59 16.90
N ASP A 177 -8.76 -5.62 16.96
CA ASP A 177 -8.05 -6.13 15.79
C ASP A 177 -9.06 -6.55 14.69
N GLU A 178 -10.09 -7.32 15.04
CA GLU A 178 -11.14 -7.75 14.11
C GLU A 178 -11.93 -6.55 13.55
N ALA A 179 -12.37 -5.62 14.42
CA ALA A 179 -13.11 -4.44 13.99
C ALA A 179 -12.30 -3.53 13.05
N LEU A 180 -11.02 -3.31 13.33
CA LEU A 180 -10.14 -2.50 12.49
C LEU A 180 -9.87 -3.14 11.13
N ILE A 181 -9.67 -4.46 11.10
CA ILE A 181 -9.50 -5.20 9.85
C ILE A 181 -10.75 -5.06 8.99
N ASP A 182 -11.93 -5.27 9.57
CA ASP A 182 -13.21 -5.16 8.85
C ASP A 182 -13.52 -3.71 8.42
N ALA A 183 -13.06 -2.72 9.19
CA ALA A 183 -13.27 -1.30 8.89
C ALA A 183 -12.38 -0.76 7.78
N LEU A 184 -11.15 -1.27 7.64
CA LEU A 184 -10.10 -0.62 6.86
C LEU A 184 -9.62 -1.44 5.66
N MET A 185 -10.04 -2.72 5.52
CA MET A 185 -9.46 -3.62 4.53
C MET A 185 -10.54 -4.33 3.71
N THR A 186 -10.56 -4.07 2.41
CA THR A 186 -11.43 -4.80 1.47
C THR A 186 -11.01 -6.28 1.36
N ASN A 187 -9.71 -6.54 1.28
CA ASN A 187 -9.15 -7.88 1.06
C ASN A 187 -8.07 -8.23 2.10
N PRO A 188 -8.39 -8.39 3.40
CA PRO A 188 -7.37 -8.52 4.46
C PRO A 188 -6.50 -9.78 4.35
N ARG A 189 -6.90 -10.77 3.54
CA ARG A 189 -6.20 -12.05 3.34
C ARG A 189 -5.67 -12.26 1.92
N VAL A 190 -5.67 -11.22 1.10
CA VAL A 190 -5.33 -11.32 -0.33
C VAL A 190 -3.93 -11.88 -0.58
N MET A 191 -2.97 -11.54 0.28
CA MET A 191 -1.59 -11.99 0.10
C MET A 191 -1.43 -13.50 0.24
N ARG A 192 -2.31 -14.18 0.96
CA ARG A 192 -2.37 -15.67 1.01
C ARG A 192 -2.89 -16.30 -0.28
N GLN A 193 -3.64 -15.54 -1.06
CA GLN A 193 -4.23 -15.98 -2.33
C GLN A 193 -3.35 -15.61 -3.55
N MET A 194 -2.38 -14.73 -3.35
CA MET A 194 -1.56 -14.14 -4.41
C MET A 194 -0.92 -15.17 -5.36
N PRO A 195 -0.37 -16.31 -4.90
CA PRO A 195 0.17 -17.33 -5.82
C PRO A 195 -0.86 -17.89 -6.82
N ARG A 196 -2.14 -18.01 -6.38
CA ARG A 196 -3.23 -18.46 -7.27
C ARG A 196 -3.70 -17.35 -8.19
N LEU A 197 -3.77 -16.11 -7.70
CA LEU A 197 -4.20 -14.95 -8.48
C LEU A 197 -3.19 -14.62 -9.58
N ILE A 198 -1.89 -14.61 -9.27
CA ILE A 198 -0.80 -14.42 -10.24
C ILE A 198 -0.91 -15.44 -11.38
N ARG A 199 -1.10 -16.73 -11.04
CA ARG A 199 -1.26 -17.78 -12.04
C ARG A 199 -2.53 -17.60 -12.89
N ARG A 200 -3.64 -17.21 -12.28
CA ARG A 200 -4.91 -16.93 -12.99
C ARG A 200 -4.81 -15.77 -13.94
N ALA A 201 -4.06 -14.72 -13.57
CA ALA A 201 -3.75 -13.58 -14.44
C ALA A 201 -2.76 -13.90 -15.59
N GLY A 202 -2.35 -15.17 -15.74
CA GLY A 202 -1.41 -15.57 -16.79
C GLY A 202 0.03 -15.14 -16.55
N LEU A 203 0.38 -14.77 -15.31
CA LEU A 203 1.71 -14.36 -14.91
C LEU A 203 2.48 -15.51 -14.27
N GLU A 204 3.81 -15.49 -14.37
CA GLU A 204 4.73 -16.47 -13.76
C GLU A 204 5.33 -15.90 -12.48
N MET A 205 5.06 -16.49 -11.34
CA MET A 205 5.72 -16.11 -10.08
C MET A 205 7.19 -16.52 -10.12
N ILE A 206 8.10 -15.57 -9.89
CA ILE A 206 9.55 -15.78 -9.96
C ILE A 206 10.28 -15.49 -8.64
N GLY A 207 9.63 -14.87 -7.67
CA GLY A 207 10.22 -14.58 -6.37
C GLY A 207 9.18 -14.23 -5.33
N THR A 208 9.53 -14.42 -4.05
CA THR A 208 8.70 -14.01 -2.92
C THR A 208 9.57 -13.66 -1.72
N PHE A 209 9.15 -12.64 -0.97
CA PHE A 209 9.84 -12.14 0.22
C PHE A 209 8.82 -11.95 1.34
N PRO A 210 8.87 -12.76 2.41
CA PRO A 210 8.05 -12.55 3.59
C PRO A 210 8.73 -11.61 4.58
N TYR A 211 7.92 -10.79 5.27
CA TYR A 211 8.39 -9.85 6.28
C TYR A 211 7.46 -9.85 7.49
N VAL A 212 8.02 -9.58 8.65
CA VAL A 212 7.29 -9.23 9.86
C VAL A 212 7.64 -7.78 10.21
N MET A 213 6.63 -6.92 10.32
CA MET A 213 6.76 -5.60 10.90
C MET A 213 6.20 -5.64 12.31
N ALA A 214 7.07 -5.57 13.30
CA ALA A 214 6.68 -5.60 14.71
C ALA A 214 7.44 -4.53 15.48
N GLU A 215 6.72 -3.84 16.38
CA GLU A 215 7.29 -2.92 17.36
C GLU A 215 6.91 -3.39 18.76
N VAL A 216 7.88 -3.37 19.66
CA VAL A 216 7.76 -3.86 21.04
C VAL A 216 8.36 -2.85 22.00
N GLY A 217 7.65 -2.55 23.05
CA GLY A 217 8.00 -1.53 24.04
C GLY A 217 7.57 -0.14 23.62
N LYS A 218 8.20 0.41 22.60
CA LYS A 218 7.81 1.71 21.98
C LYS A 218 7.20 1.50 20.60
N GLY A 219 6.19 2.31 20.27
CA GLY A 219 5.66 2.42 18.94
C GLY A 219 6.19 3.67 18.24
N ASP A 220 6.45 3.56 16.93
CA ASP A 220 6.77 4.68 16.03
C ASP A 220 5.89 4.57 14.78
N PHE A 221 6.17 3.61 13.91
CA PHE A 221 5.37 3.35 12.73
C PHE A 221 3.92 2.98 13.07
N TRP A 222 3.74 2.06 14.04
CA TRP A 222 2.40 1.63 14.43
C TRP A 222 1.62 2.73 15.14
N LEU A 223 2.24 3.62 15.92
CA LEU A 223 1.53 4.78 16.46
C LEU A 223 1.07 5.74 15.36
N SER A 224 1.88 5.96 14.32
CA SER A 224 1.41 6.73 13.17
C SER A 224 0.24 6.08 12.43
N ALA A 225 0.16 4.74 12.46
CA ALA A 225 -1.01 4.01 11.95
C ALA A 225 -2.21 4.16 12.87
N VAL A 226 -2.01 4.07 14.19
CA VAL A 226 -3.06 4.27 15.21
C VAL A 226 -3.71 5.65 15.05
N ASP A 227 -2.91 6.71 14.88
CA ASP A 227 -3.42 8.09 14.68
C ASP A 227 -4.28 8.24 13.41
N ALA A 228 -3.90 7.52 12.34
CA ALA A 228 -4.68 7.51 11.11
C ALA A 228 -5.96 6.66 11.24
N TYR A 229 -5.84 5.48 11.84
CA TYR A 229 -6.96 4.54 11.97
C TYR A 229 -8.03 5.06 12.94
N GLU A 230 -7.66 5.80 14.00
CA GLU A 230 -8.58 6.52 14.87
C GLU A 230 -9.57 7.39 14.07
N LYS A 231 -9.08 8.04 13.00
CA LYS A 231 -9.88 8.96 12.18
C LYS A 231 -10.59 8.27 11.01
N LEU A 232 -9.98 7.24 10.45
CA LEU A 232 -10.46 6.58 9.24
C LEU A 232 -11.44 5.43 9.54
N ALA A 233 -11.16 4.63 10.58
CA ALA A 233 -11.98 3.44 10.87
C ALA A 233 -13.46 3.75 11.19
N PRO A 234 -13.81 4.84 11.88
CA PRO A 234 -15.21 5.17 12.13
C PRO A 234 -16.03 5.43 10.86
N LYS A 235 -15.40 5.79 9.73
CA LYS A 235 -16.08 6.03 8.44
C LYS A 235 -16.71 4.77 7.85
N SER A 236 -16.24 3.60 8.25
CA SER A 236 -16.84 2.31 7.86
C SER A 236 -18.15 1.99 8.57
N GLY A 237 -18.41 2.63 9.72
CA GLY A 237 -19.54 2.31 10.61
C GLY A 237 -19.34 1.04 11.45
N VAL A 238 -18.19 0.36 11.36
CA VAL A 238 -17.89 -0.86 12.14
C VAL A 238 -17.48 -0.52 13.57
N ILE A 239 -16.82 0.60 13.77
CA ILE A 239 -16.35 1.12 15.05
C ILE A 239 -16.78 2.57 15.21
N THR A 240 -17.15 2.98 16.41
CA THR A 240 -17.52 4.37 16.72
C THR A 240 -16.30 5.26 16.92
N GLU A 241 -16.46 6.58 16.76
CA GLU A 241 -15.37 7.55 17.03
C GLU A 241 -14.87 7.45 18.49
N ALA A 242 -15.79 7.22 19.45
CA ALA A 242 -15.43 7.08 20.86
C ALA A 242 -14.58 5.81 21.10
N GLU A 243 -14.97 4.69 20.53
CA GLU A 243 -14.21 3.43 20.64
C GLU A 243 -12.83 3.55 19.96
N ALA A 244 -12.76 4.14 18.78
CA ALA A 244 -11.48 4.36 18.08
C ALA A 244 -10.54 5.25 18.91
N ALA A 245 -11.07 6.33 19.52
CA ALA A 245 -10.30 7.21 20.38
C ALA A 245 -9.87 6.54 21.69
N ASP A 246 -10.71 5.68 22.30
CA ASP A 246 -10.34 4.91 23.50
C ASP A 246 -9.21 3.92 23.19
N TRP A 247 -9.31 3.21 22.07
CA TRP A 247 -8.29 2.29 21.57
C TRP A 247 -6.96 3.01 21.31
N ALA A 248 -6.97 4.14 20.59
CA ALA A 248 -5.78 4.91 20.29
C ALA A 248 -5.09 5.41 21.57
N ARG A 249 -5.87 5.98 22.51
CA ARG A 249 -5.34 6.42 23.81
C ARG A 249 -4.70 5.29 24.62
N ALA A 250 -5.27 4.09 24.58
CA ALA A 250 -4.72 2.93 25.27
C ALA A 250 -3.34 2.53 24.69
N LEU A 251 -3.19 2.55 23.37
CA LEU A 251 -1.94 2.22 22.70
C LEU A 251 -0.86 3.29 22.87
N HIS A 252 -1.24 4.58 22.86
CA HIS A 252 -0.31 5.67 23.21
C HIS A 252 0.22 5.51 24.65
N ARG A 253 -0.67 5.25 25.62
CA ARG A 253 -0.24 4.98 27.01
C ARG A 253 0.71 3.78 27.09
N ALA A 254 0.37 2.67 26.40
CA ALA A 254 1.26 1.50 26.38
C ALA A 254 2.65 1.82 25.82
N SER A 255 2.74 2.72 24.84
CA SER A 255 4.03 3.19 24.32
C SER A 255 4.75 4.10 25.32
N ASP A 256 4.05 4.98 26.03
CA ASP A 256 4.65 5.84 27.07
C ASP A 256 5.23 5.00 28.22
N GLU A 257 4.59 3.89 28.52
CA GLU A 257 4.96 2.93 29.57
C GLU A 257 5.96 1.86 29.12
N ASP A 258 6.49 1.91 27.88
CA ASP A 258 7.40 0.91 27.30
C ASP A 258 6.83 -0.52 27.21
N VAL A 259 5.51 -0.66 27.07
CA VAL A 259 4.80 -1.95 26.98
C VAL A 259 3.99 -2.11 25.69
N PHE A 260 4.20 -1.23 24.72
CA PHE A 260 3.54 -1.29 23.43
C PHE A 260 3.84 -2.59 22.69
N PHE A 261 2.87 -3.10 21.97
CA PHE A 261 3.03 -4.14 20.95
C PHE A 261 2.10 -3.88 19.79
N GLY A 262 2.67 -3.86 18.59
CA GLY A 262 1.92 -3.82 17.33
C GLY A 262 2.67 -4.61 16.27
N ALA A 263 1.97 -5.44 15.49
CA ALA A 263 2.60 -6.27 14.47
C ALA A 263 1.66 -6.57 13.28
N SER A 264 2.25 -6.81 12.11
CA SER A 264 1.60 -7.43 10.95
C SER A 264 2.62 -8.09 10.04
N ASN A 265 2.17 -9.11 9.29
CA ASN A 265 2.99 -9.73 8.25
C ASN A 265 2.80 -9.00 6.92
N TYR A 266 3.88 -8.90 6.16
CA TYR A 266 3.91 -8.34 4.82
C TYR A 266 4.58 -9.31 3.85
N TYR A 267 4.21 -9.23 2.59
CA TYR A 267 4.78 -10.08 1.55
C TYR A 267 5.03 -9.27 0.29
N THR A 268 6.14 -9.58 -0.40
CA THR A 268 6.33 -9.18 -1.79
C THR A 268 6.27 -10.43 -2.66
N TYR A 269 5.51 -10.38 -3.74
CA TYR A 269 5.56 -11.34 -4.83
C TYR A 269 6.13 -10.65 -6.06
N ILE A 270 7.09 -11.29 -6.73
CA ILE A 270 7.58 -10.86 -8.03
C ILE A 270 7.06 -11.85 -9.06
N ALA A 271 6.41 -11.32 -10.09
CA ALA A 271 5.93 -12.12 -11.20
C ALA A 271 6.39 -11.55 -12.54
N ARG A 272 6.34 -12.36 -13.57
CA ARG A 272 6.77 -12.03 -14.92
C ARG A 272 5.65 -12.27 -15.91
N ARG A 273 5.47 -11.33 -16.86
CA ARG A 273 4.69 -11.63 -18.07
C ARG A 273 5.47 -12.65 -18.92
N PRO A 274 4.90 -13.77 -19.34
CA PRO A 274 5.54 -14.70 -20.27
C PRO A 274 6.01 -14.01 -21.56
N ARG A 275 7.03 -14.60 -22.21
CA ARG A 275 7.56 -14.11 -23.49
C ARG A 275 6.67 -14.47 -24.68
#